data_104e859dc9088be19bea41fdb672decc
#
_entry.id   104e859dc9088be19bea41fdb672decc
#
_cell.length_a   1.000
_cell.length_b   1.000
_cell.length_c   1.000
_cell.angle_alpha   90.00
_cell.angle_beta   90.00
_cell.angle_gamma   90.00
#
_symmetry.space_group_name_H-M   'P 1'
#
loop_
_entity.id
_entity.type
_entity.pdbx_description
1 polymer ?
#
loop_
_entity_poly.entity_id
_entity_poly.type
_entity_poly.pdbx_seq_one_letter_code
_entity_poly.pdbx_strand_id
1 'polypeptide(L)'
;MTRGPLVVLACGVLEDLLGKRLPRDMPTTWMDVTLHNSPKKLAVALQERLDALPEPSTVLLGYGLCGNGLVGVKSGPHTLIVPRTHDCVAIFLGSHQRYVQRFFASPNTYYLTKGWIDAKDEPLTDYHDYIRDYDEETADYLVEMKYRHYRKLCMVGFSQEELDACRPRVMEVAKFLGKRFGVVYEETLGSAELIEGLLAMPEHLGETNEEFVVIPPGGEIVMDLFMRGGEPAPQPVGRAEKGG
;
A
#
# COMPACT_ATOMS: atom_id res chain seq x y z
N MET A 1 -23.51 20.69 -0.20
CA MET A 1 -22.69 20.20 0.93
C MET A 1 -21.50 21.13 1.06
N THR A 2 -21.30 21.80 2.19
CA THR A 2 -20.10 22.62 2.45
C THR A 2 -18.91 21.69 2.49
N ARG A 3 -17.95 21.89 1.56
CA ARG A 3 -16.69 21.16 1.56
C ARG A 3 -15.86 21.64 2.75
N GLY A 4 -15.65 20.78 3.72
CA GLY A 4 -14.67 21.03 4.79
C GLY A 4 -13.24 21.08 4.22
N PRO A 5 -12.24 21.37 5.06
CA PRO A 5 -10.83 21.37 4.64
C PRO A 5 -10.44 20.00 4.05
N LEU A 6 -9.52 20.05 3.07
CA LEU A 6 -8.95 18.86 2.47
C LEU A 6 -7.74 18.42 3.29
N VAL A 7 -7.70 17.14 3.64
CA VAL A 7 -6.64 16.51 4.44
C VAL A 7 -6.18 15.23 3.78
N VAL A 8 -4.91 14.89 3.87
CA VAL A 8 -4.35 13.64 3.37
C VAL A 8 -3.88 12.78 4.54
N LEU A 9 -4.34 11.52 4.60
CA LEU A 9 -3.78 10.47 5.43
C LEU A 9 -3.28 9.35 4.53
N ALA A 10 -1.97 9.12 4.50
CA ALA A 10 -1.39 8.18 3.55
C ALA A 10 -0.29 7.32 4.19
N CYS A 11 -0.09 6.12 3.64
CA CYS A 11 1.05 5.30 4.00
C CYS A 11 2.36 6.01 3.63
N GLY A 12 3.35 5.98 4.52
CA GLY A 12 4.67 6.58 4.29
C GLY A 12 5.36 6.07 3.03
N VAL A 13 5.03 4.85 2.57
CA VAL A 13 5.54 4.30 1.31
C VAL A 13 5.16 5.16 0.08
N LEU A 14 4.10 5.96 0.17
CA LEU A 14 3.64 6.85 -0.91
C LEU A 14 4.23 8.27 -0.84
N GLU A 15 5.05 8.58 0.17
CA GLU A 15 5.53 9.95 0.41
C GLU A 15 6.24 10.54 -0.83
N ASP A 16 7.13 9.79 -1.46
CA ASP A 16 7.82 10.24 -2.67
C ASP A 16 6.88 10.43 -3.88
N LEU A 17 5.87 9.57 -4.01
CA LEU A 17 4.94 9.61 -5.13
C LEU A 17 3.88 10.70 -4.96
N LEU A 18 3.22 10.70 -3.82
CA LEU A 18 2.11 11.59 -3.51
C LEU A 18 2.61 12.98 -3.07
N GLY A 19 3.65 13.05 -2.23
CA GLY A 19 4.17 14.31 -1.69
C GLY A 19 4.66 15.29 -2.75
N LYS A 20 5.24 14.79 -3.85
CA LYS A 20 5.65 15.63 -4.99
C LYS A 20 4.48 16.29 -5.75
N ARG A 21 3.25 15.81 -5.54
CA ARG A 21 2.01 16.24 -6.21
C ARG A 21 1.09 17.07 -5.34
N LEU A 22 1.35 17.08 -4.03
CA LEU A 22 0.57 17.86 -3.07
C LEU A 22 1.00 19.33 -3.05
N PRO A 23 0.07 20.27 -2.88
CA PRO A 23 0.40 21.63 -2.46
C PRO A 23 1.22 21.63 -1.17
N ARG A 24 2.16 22.56 -1.04
CA ARG A 24 3.07 22.61 0.13
C ARG A 24 2.36 22.81 1.48
N ASP A 25 1.20 23.44 1.44
CA ASP A 25 0.35 23.76 2.59
C ASP A 25 -0.76 22.73 2.82
N MET A 26 -0.82 21.65 2.04
CA MET A 26 -1.80 20.59 2.21
C MET A 26 -1.56 19.84 3.53
N PRO A 27 -2.52 19.84 4.47
CA PRO A 27 -2.41 19.06 5.69
C PRO A 27 -2.26 17.58 5.37
N THR A 28 -1.09 17.03 5.65
CA THR A 28 -0.75 15.64 5.30
C THR A 28 -0.15 14.93 6.51
N THR A 29 -0.63 13.72 6.76
CA THR A 29 -0.05 12.82 7.75
C THR A 29 0.44 11.55 7.05
N TRP A 30 1.73 11.32 7.13
CA TRP A 30 2.36 10.08 6.68
C TRP A 30 2.32 9.06 7.83
N MET A 31 1.65 7.95 7.58
CA MET A 31 1.53 6.86 8.56
C MET A 31 2.71 5.90 8.43
N ASP A 32 3.07 5.28 9.54
CA ASP A 32 4.15 4.29 9.59
C ASP A 32 3.92 3.17 8.56
N VAL A 33 4.95 2.89 7.77
CA VAL A 33 4.92 1.87 6.71
C VAL A 33 4.64 0.50 7.29
N THR A 34 5.16 0.18 8.47
CA THR A 34 5.03 -1.14 9.11
C THR A 34 3.61 -1.50 9.53
N LEU A 35 2.69 -0.52 9.60
CA LEU A 35 1.28 -0.75 9.95
C LEU A 35 0.58 -1.71 8.98
N HIS A 36 1.00 -1.78 7.72
CA HIS A 36 0.41 -2.72 6.77
C HIS A 36 0.67 -4.19 7.15
N ASN A 37 1.67 -4.48 7.98
CA ASN A 37 1.94 -5.81 8.50
C ASN A 37 0.92 -6.27 9.57
N SER A 38 0.10 -5.33 10.07
CA SER A 38 -0.93 -5.62 11.08
C SER A 38 -2.23 -4.85 10.75
N PRO A 39 -3.17 -5.47 9.99
CA PRO A 39 -4.41 -4.82 9.57
C PRO A 39 -5.19 -4.18 10.71
N LYS A 40 -5.27 -4.86 11.88
CA LYS A 40 -5.96 -4.33 13.07
C LYS A 40 -5.28 -3.07 13.62
N LYS A 41 -3.95 -3.02 13.65
CA LYS A 41 -3.21 -1.83 14.09
C LYS A 41 -3.37 -0.67 13.10
N LEU A 42 -3.41 -0.96 11.81
CA LEU A 42 -3.66 0.05 10.78
C LEU A 42 -5.04 0.69 10.94
N ALA A 43 -6.10 -0.13 11.11
CA ALA A 43 -7.46 0.38 11.32
C ALA A 43 -7.56 1.30 12.55
N VAL A 44 -6.96 0.88 13.68
CA VAL A 44 -6.94 1.67 14.92
C VAL A 44 -6.19 2.99 14.70
N ALA A 45 -4.98 2.93 14.13
CA ALA A 45 -4.17 4.13 13.91
C ALA A 45 -4.84 5.13 12.95
N LEU A 46 -5.52 4.64 11.90
CA LEU A 46 -6.30 5.49 11.00
C LEU A 46 -7.49 6.12 11.71
N GLN A 47 -8.23 5.35 12.52
CA GLN A 47 -9.36 5.87 13.29
C GLN A 47 -8.92 6.96 14.26
N GLU A 48 -7.84 6.76 15.01
CA GLU A 48 -7.29 7.77 15.92
C GLU A 48 -6.93 9.07 15.20
N ARG A 49 -6.40 8.99 13.97
CA ARG A 49 -6.09 10.19 13.17
C ARG A 49 -7.34 10.90 12.67
N LEU A 50 -8.35 10.16 12.26
CA LEU A 50 -9.65 10.72 11.85
C LEU A 50 -10.34 11.40 13.02
N ASP A 51 -10.41 10.72 14.17
CA ASP A 51 -11.06 11.24 15.38
C ASP A 51 -10.36 12.51 15.96
N ALA A 52 -9.07 12.68 15.66
CA ALA A 52 -8.28 13.85 16.07
C ALA A 52 -8.43 15.07 15.15
N LEU A 53 -9.11 14.95 14.00
CA LEU A 53 -9.34 16.09 13.11
C LEU A 53 -10.28 17.11 13.77
N PRO A 54 -9.92 18.41 13.76
CA PRO A 54 -10.63 19.41 14.56
C PRO A 54 -12.02 19.79 14.02
N GLU A 55 -12.28 19.50 12.75
CA GLU A 55 -13.53 19.86 12.07
C GLU A 55 -13.87 18.88 10.95
N PRO A 56 -15.16 18.81 10.52
CA PRO A 56 -15.57 17.99 9.39
C PRO A 56 -14.74 18.29 8.14
N SER A 57 -14.07 17.28 7.62
CA SER A 57 -13.08 17.40 6.55
C SER A 57 -13.37 16.43 5.41
N THR A 58 -12.83 16.73 4.22
CA THR A 58 -12.69 15.75 3.14
C THR A 58 -11.30 15.13 3.26
N VAL A 59 -11.24 13.81 3.51
CA VAL A 59 -9.99 13.09 3.78
C VAL A 59 -9.65 12.19 2.61
N LEU A 60 -8.51 12.44 1.98
CA LEU A 60 -7.92 11.55 0.98
C LEU A 60 -7.11 10.47 1.68
N LEU A 61 -7.51 9.21 1.51
CA LEU A 61 -6.77 8.08 2.05
C LEU A 61 -5.82 7.52 0.99
N GLY A 62 -4.52 7.75 1.16
CA GLY A 62 -3.48 7.15 0.33
C GLY A 62 -3.22 5.70 0.72
N TYR A 63 -4.18 4.83 0.47
CA TYR A 63 -4.17 3.41 0.81
C TYR A 63 -4.96 2.59 -0.21
N GLY A 64 -4.56 1.33 -0.41
CA GLY A 64 -5.49 0.28 -0.84
C GLY A 64 -6.18 -0.33 0.37
N LEU A 65 -6.94 -1.42 0.19
CA LEU A 65 -7.57 -2.15 1.29
C LEU A 65 -6.53 -2.78 2.24
N CYS A 66 -5.31 -3.06 1.75
CA CYS A 66 -4.13 -3.49 2.50
C CYS A 66 -4.43 -4.64 3.49
N GLY A 67 -4.86 -5.79 2.95
CA GLY A 67 -5.17 -6.97 3.78
C GLY A 67 -6.33 -6.74 4.76
N ASN A 68 -7.34 -5.93 4.36
CA ASN A 68 -8.48 -5.51 5.17
C ASN A 68 -8.13 -4.49 6.28
N GLY A 69 -6.97 -3.85 6.23
CA GLY A 69 -6.56 -2.87 7.23
C GLY A 69 -7.40 -1.58 7.27
N LEU A 70 -8.26 -1.35 6.25
CA LEU A 70 -9.21 -0.24 6.26
C LEU A 70 -10.61 -0.65 6.71
N VAL A 71 -10.92 -1.96 6.73
CA VAL A 71 -12.26 -2.43 7.10
C VAL A 71 -12.59 -2.07 8.54
N GLY A 72 -13.78 -1.52 8.76
CA GLY A 72 -14.25 -1.08 10.07
C GLY A 72 -13.88 0.36 10.43
N VAL A 73 -13.07 1.06 9.62
CA VAL A 73 -12.78 2.48 9.81
C VAL A 73 -14.04 3.30 9.53
N LYS A 74 -14.43 4.13 10.48
CA LYS A 74 -15.62 4.98 10.44
C LYS A 74 -15.24 6.39 10.02
N SER A 75 -16.02 6.96 9.13
CA SER A 75 -15.79 8.33 8.65
C SER A 75 -16.06 9.40 9.71
N GLY A 76 -16.87 9.09 10.74
CA GLY A 76 -17.29 10.13 11.70
C GLY A 76 -17.99 11.29 10.97
N PRO A 77 -17.63 12.55 11.24
CA PRO A 77 -18.20 13.71 10.54
C PRO A 77 -17.56 13.99 9.18
N HIS A 78 -16.57 13.18 8.76
CA HIS A 78 -15.76 13.43 7.57
C HIS A 78 -16.31 12.70 6.32
N THR A 79 -15.89 13.16 5.15
CA THR A 79 -16.02 12.41 3.91
C THR A 79 -14.67 11.76 3.60
N LEU A 80 -14.62 10.43 3.44
CA LEU A 80 -13.38 9.74 3.08
C LEU A 80 -13.40 9.39 1.59
N ILE A 81 -12.27 9.56 0.93
CA ILE A 81 -12.05 9.16 -0.46
C ILE A 81 -10.86 8.22 -0.49
N VAL A 82 -11.03 7.02 -1.02
CA VAL A 82 -10.01 5.98 -1.03
C VAL A 82 -9.93 5.30 -2.39
N PRO A 83 -8.73 4.99 -2.93
CA PRO A 83 -8.58 4.17 -4.13
C PRO A 83 -9.28 2.82 -3.96
N ARG A 84 -10.12 2.43 -4.90
CA ARG A 84 -10.85 1.15 -4.92
C ARG A 84 -9.95 0.03 -5.39
N THR A 85 -8.99 -0.33 -4.55
CA THR A 85 -8.00 -1.36 -4.87
C THR A 85 -7.69 -2.23 -3.64
N HIS A 86 -7.37 -3.49 -3.88
CA HIS A 86 -7.08 -4.46 -2.81
C HIS A 86 -5.71 -4.23 -2.15
N ASP A 87 -4.77 -3.63 -2.89
CA ASP A 87 -3.38 -3.49 -2.47
C ASP A 87 -2.82 -2.13 -2.93
N CYS A 88 -1.88 -1.55 -2.16
CA CYS A 88 -1.20 -0.32 -2.54
C CYS A 88 -0.30 -0.49 -3.79
N VAL A 89 0.07 -1.72 -4.17
CA VAL A 89 0.80 -1.98 -5.42
C VAL A 89 0.02 -1.46 -6.63
N ALA A 90 -1.31 -1.55 -6.64
CA ALA A 90 -2.14 -0.99 -7.70
C ALA A 90 -1.98 0.55 -7.82
N ILE A 91 -1.75 1.24 -6.69
CA ILE A 91 -1.50 2.69 -6.67
C ILE A 91 -0.19 3.00 -7.39
N PHE A 92 0.87 2.22 -7.15
CA PHE A 92 2.16 2.38 -7.82
C PHE A 92 2.10 1.99 -9.31
N LEU A 93 1.28 1.01 -9.67
CA LEU A 93 1.05 0.63 -11.06
C LEU A 93 0.10 1.61 -11.80
N GLY A 94 -0.55 2.52 -11.07
CA GLY A 94 -1.42 3.58 -11.55
C GLY A 94 -2.83 3.12 -11.94
N SER A 95 -3.18 1.84 -11.78
CA SER A 95 -4.50 1.31 -12.11
C SER A 95 -4.75 -0.03 -11.44
N HIS A 96 -5.96 -0.21 -10.90
CA HIS A 96 -6.42 -1.51 -10.41
C HIS A 96 -6.40 -2.57 -11.52
N GLN A 97 -6.80 -2.23 -12.74
CA GLN A 97 -6.81 -3.15 -13.86
C GLN A 97 -5.38 -3.64 -14.21
N ARG A 98 -4.38 -2.76 -14.25
CA ARG A 98 -2.97 -3.15 -14.47
C ARG A 98 -2.48 -4.10 -13.38
N TYR A 99 -2.84 -3.82 -12.12
CA TYR A 99 -2.51 -4.70 -11.01
C TYR A 99 -3.11 -6.10 -11.18
N VAL A 100 -4.40 -6.18 -11.48
CA VAL A 100 -5.12 -7.45 -11.68
C VAL A 100 -4.53 -8.25 -12.85
N GLN A 101 -4.24 -7.61 -13.98
CA GLN A 101 -3.59 -8.26 -15.12
C GLN A 101 -2.22 -8.86 -14.74
N ARG A 102 -1.39 -8.10 -14.01
CA ARG A 102 -0.08 -8.58 -13.56
C ARG A 102 -0.22 -9.69 -12.51
N PHE A 103 -1.19 -9.58 -11.61
CA PHE A 103 -1.47 -10.59 -10.61
C PHE A 103 -1.85 -11.94 -11.25
N PHE A 104 -2.74 -11.95 -12.23
CA PHE A 104 -3.09 -13.20 -12.92
C PHE A 104 -1.98 -13.74 -13.81
N ALA A 105 -1.15 -12.88 -14.40
CA ALA A 105 0.00 -13.33 -15.18
C ALA A 105 1.13 -13.91 -14.31
N SER A 106 1.30 -13.40 -13.08
CA SER A 106 2.36 -13.81 -12.15
C SER A 106 1.96 -13.53 -10.70
N PRO A 107 1.11 -14.38 -10.10
CA PRO A 107 0.54 -14.13 -8.75
C PRO A 107 1.60 -14.14 -7.64
N ASN A 108 2.72 -14.85 -7.88
CA ASN A 108 3.80 -14.99 -6.91
C ASN A 108 4.89 -13.92 -7.10
N THR A 109 4.48 -12.66 -7.37
CA THR A 109 5.39 -11.53 -7.51
C THR A 109 5.43 -10.73 -6.20
N TYR A 110 6.63 -10.54 -5.65
CA TYR A 110 6.91 -9.59 -4.59
C TYR A 110 7.25 -8.24 -5.21
N TYR A 111 6.53 -7.20 -4.85
CA TYR A 111 6.77 -5.85 -5.37
C TYR A 111 7.57 -5.02 -4.37
N LEU A 112 8.55 -4.27 -4.89
CA LEU A 112 9.28 -3.24 -4.15
C LEU A 112 9.15 -1.89 -4.87
N THR A 113 9.17 -0.83 -4.08
CA THR A 113 9.34 0.55 -4.53
C THR A 113 10.44 1.20 -3.69
N LYS A 114 10.88 2.38 -4.12
CA LYS A 114 11.82 3.20 -3.33
C LYS A 114 11.32 3.39 -1.88
N GLY A 115 10.01 3.63 -1.69
CA GLY A 115 9.44 3.87 -0.36
C GLY A 115 9.63 2.69 0.61
N TRP A 116 9.50 1.43 0.16
CA TRP A 116 9.77 0.26 1.02
C TRP A 116 11.27 0.09 1.29
N ILE A 117 12.12 0.39 0.29
CA ILE A 117 13.59 0.32 0.46
C ILE A 117 14.04 1.35 1.50
N ASP A 118 13.58 2.60 1.38
CA ASP A 118 13.92 3.68 2.30
C ASP A 118 13.41 3.41 3.73
N ALA A 119 12.23 2.81 3.85
CA ALA A 119 11.65 2.38 5.12
C ALA A 119 12.32 1.12 5.71
N LYS A 120 13.25 0.50 4.97
CA LYS A 120 13.89 -0.78 5.35
C LYS A 120 12.87 -1.90 5.61
N ASP A 121 11.73 -1.88 4.93
CA ASP A 121 10.68 -2.90 5.04
C ASP A 121 10.74 -3.83 3.82
N GLU A 122 11.78 -4.67 3.79
CA GLU A 122 12.05 -5.57 2.67
C GLU A 122 12.75 -6.87 3.15
N PRO A 123 12.74 -7.96 2.34
CA PRO A 123 13.12 -9.30 2.79
C PRO A 123 14.50 -9.47 3.40
N LEU A 124 15.50 -8.74 2.92
CA LEU A 124 16.86 -8.86 3.45
C LEU A 124 17.01 -8.14 4.80
N THR A 125 16.31 -7.03 4.98
CA THR A 125 16.24 -6.33 6.27
C THR A 125 15.49 -7.18 7.29
N ASP A 126 14.34 -7.77 6.93
CA ASP A 126 13.63 -8.70 7.80
C ASP A 126 14.54 -9.83 8.30
N TYR A 127 15.34 -10.42 7.40
CA TYR A 127 16.26 -11.49 7.78
C TYR A 127 17.31 -11.01 8.79
N HIS A 128 17.89 -9.83 8.59
CA HIS A 128 18.86 -9.25 9.53
C HIS A 128 18.22 -8.95 10.89
N ASP A 129 16.98 -8.47 10.89
CA ASP A 129 16.23 -8.23 12.12
C ASP A 129 15.91 -9.54 12.85
N TYR A 130 15.54 -10.60 12.13
CA TYR A 130 15.30 -11.91 12.72
C TYR A 130 16.59 -12.51 13.31
N ILE A 131 17.75 -12.40 12.63
CA ILE A 131 19.03 -12.85 13.18
C ILE A 131 19.42 -12.07 14.44
N ARG A 132 19.11 -10.76 14.47
CA ARG A 132 19.39 -9.95 15.67
C ARG A 132 18.53 -10.37 16.86
N ASP A 133 17.27 -10.73 16.62
CA ASP A 133 16.26 -10.95 17.64
C ASP A 133 16.13 -12.43 18.02
N TYR A 134 16.57 -13.36 17.17
CA TYR A 134 16.49 -14.81 17.31
C TYR A 134 17.81 -15.50 16.87
N ASP A 135 17.87 -16.84 17.00
CA ASP A 135 18.94 -17.64 16.39
C ASP A 135 18.76 -17.79 14.87
N GLU A 136 19.83 -18.26 14.19
CA GLU A 136 19.86 -18.38 12.73
C GLU A 136 18.81 -19.37 12.19
N GLU A 137 18.56 -20.48 12.89
CA GLU A 137 17.57 -21.48 12.49
C GLU A 137 16.14 -20.89 12.54
N THR A 138 15.81 -20.15 13.58
CA THR A 138 14.53 -19.44 13.69
C THR A 138 14.40 -18.35 12.65
N ALA A 139 15.46 -17.58 12.38
CA ALA A 139 15.47 -16.56 11.35
C ALA A 139 15.23 -17.14 9.95
N ASP A 140 15.90 -18.24 9.61
CA ASP A 140 15.70 -18.96 8.35
C ASP A 140 14.28 -19.47 8.20
N TYR A 141 13.71 -20.07 9.26
CA TYR A 141 12.33 -20.52 9.27
C TYR A 141 11.32 -19.39 9.06
N LEU A 142 11.49 -18.24 9.70
CA LEU A 142 10.61 -17.08 9.57
C LEU A 142 10.66 -16.51 8.14
N VAL A 143 11.84 -16.39 7.56
CA VAL A 143 12.03 -15.96 6.18
C VAL A 143 11.41 -16.95 5.19
N GLU A 144 11.60 -18.25 5.41
CA GLU A 144 10.98 -19.28 4.57
C GLU A 144 9.45 -19.18 4.63
N MET A 145 8.86 -19.07 5.82
CA MET A 145 7.42 -18.90 5.97
C MET A 145 6.87 -17.68 5.24
N LYS A 146 7.60 -16.55 5.31
CA LYS A 146 7.14 -15.27 4.74
C LYS A 146 7.34 -15.21 3.23
N TYR A 147 8.42 -15.79 2.68
CA TYR A 147 8.85 -15.50 1.31
C TYR A 147 8.92 -16.70 0.35
N ARG A 148 8.85 -17.95 0.83
CA ARG A 148 9.02 -19.17 0.01
C ARG A 148 8.09 -19.31 -1.18
N HIS A 149 6.94 -18.65 -1.15
CA HIS A 149 5.94 -18.73 -2.22
C HIS A 149 6.18 -17.73 -3.36
N TYR A 150 7.03 -16.72 -3.16
CA TYR A 150 7.38 -15.79 -4.22
C TYR A 150 8.32 -16.44 -5.23
N ARG A 151 8.15 -16.07 -6.51
CA ARG A 151 8.97 -16.54 -7.64
C ARG A 151 9.57 -15.39 -8.42
N LYS A 152 9.07 -14.17 -8.17
CA LYS A 152 9.50 -12.96 -8.84
C LYS A 152 9.62 -11.82 -7.83
N LEU A 153 10.66 -11.01 -8.00
CA LEU A 153 10.85 -9.73 -7.34
C LEU A 153 10.75 -8.64 -8.41
N CYS A 154 9.74 -7.78 -8.31
CA CYS A 154 9.52 -6.69 -9.26
C CYS A 154 9.77 -5.34 -8.59
N MET A 155 10.79 -4.61 -9.05
CA MET A 155 10.99 -3.21 -8.68
C MET A 155 10.08 -2.32 -9.52
N VAL A 156 9.29 -1.46 -8.87
CA VAL A 156 8.45 -0.44 -9.51
C VAL A 156 9.08 0.91 -9.24
N GLY A 157 9.54 1.59 -10.29
CA GLY A 157 10.08 2.95 -10.23
C GLY A 157 9.30 3.88 -11.15
N PHE A 158 9.41 5.19 -10.93
CA PHE A 158 8.69 6.22 -11.72
C PHE A 158 9.56 6.90 -12.76
N SER A 159 10.84 6.57 -12.80
CA SER A 159 11.78 6.96 -13.85
C SER A 159 12.92 5.94 -13.94
N GLN A 160 13.67 6.00 -15.04
CA GLN A 160 14.87 5.16 -15.18
C GLN A 160 15.92 5.51 -14.13
N GLU A 161 16.08 6.80 -13.82
CA GLU A 161 17.01 7.26 -12.78
C GLU A 161 16.67 6.68 -11.42
N GLU A 162 15.37 6.59 -11.07
CA GLU A 162 14.93 6.00 -9.81
C GLU A 162 15.22 4.49 -9.77
N LEU A 163 14.92 3.78 -10.87
CA LEU A 163 15.27 2.36 -11.00
C LEU A 163 16.76 2.13 -10.85
N ASP A 164 17.58 2.94 -11.52
CA ASP A 164 19.05 2.84 -11.49
C ASP A 164 19.60 3.14 -10.09
N ALA A 165 19.03 4.11 -9.38
CA ALA A 165 19.43 4.46 -8.02
C ALA A 165 19.08 3.36 -7.01
N CYS A 166 17.93 2.70 -7.16
CA CYS A 166 17.47 1.63 -6.27
C CYS A 166 18.10 0.27 -6.58
N ARG A 167 18.54 0.06 -7.84
CA ARG A 167 19.01 -1.25 -8.34
C ARG A 167 20.10 -1.90 -7.48
N PRO A 168 21.14 -1.19 -6.97
CA PRO A 168 22.15 -1.82 -6.12
C PRO A 168 21.52 -2.55 -4.93
N ARG A 169 20.62 -1.90 -4.19
CA ARG A 169 19.96 -2.50 -3.03
C ARG A 169 18.99 -3.61 -3.43
N VAL A 170 18.19 -3.39 -4.47
CA VAL A 170 17.23 -4.40 -4.93
C VAL A 170 17.92 -5.66 -5.43
N MET A 171 19.11 -5.53 -6.03
CA MET A 171 19.91 -6.69 -6.46
C MET A 171 20.48 -7.50 -5.27
N GLU A 172 20.76 -6.87 -4.12
CA GLU A 172 21.10 -7.61 -2.90
C GLU A 172 19.92 -8.45 -2.43
N VAL A 173 18.71 -7.85 -2.39
CA VAL A 173 17.46 -8.54 -2.05
C VAL A 173 17.16 -9.67 -3.05
N ALA A 174 17.30 -9.38 -4.34
CA ALA A 174 17.10 -10.36 -5.40
C ALA A 174 18.05 -11.55 -5.29
N LYS A 175 19.33 -11.31 -5.02
CA LYS A 175 20.33 -12.33 -4.79
C LYS A 175 20.01 -13.19 -3.56
N PHE A 176 19.57 -12.56 -2.48
CA PHE A 176 19.16 -13.23 -1.25
C PHE A 176 17.97 -14.17 -1.50
N LEU A 177 16.89 -13.66 -2.09
CA LEU A 177 15.69 -14.45 -2.41
C LEU A 177 15.95 -15.48 -3.52
N GLY A 178 16.74 -15.11 -4.52
CA GLY A 178 17.11 -15.99 -5.64
C GLY A 178 17.88 -17.23 -5.17
N LYS A 179 18.85 -17.05 -4.25
CA LYS A 179 19.63 -18.14 -3.68
C LYS A 179 18.77 -19.08 -2.81
N ARG A 180 17.76 -18.56 -2.09
CA ARG A 180 16.92 -19.35 -1.18
C ARG A 180 15.71 -19.98 -1.88
N PHE A 181 15.05 -19.26 -2.78
CA PHE A 181 13.73 -19.62 -3.31
C PHE A 181 13.63 -19.61 -4.83
N GLY A 182 14.73 -19.32 -5.53
CA GLY A 182 14.75 -19.26 -7.00
C GLY A 182 14.02 -18.04 -7.56
N VAL A 183 13.92 -16.95 -6.80
CA VAL A 183 13.24 -15.72 -7.20
C VAL A 183 14.01 -15.04 -8.34
N VAL A 184 13.29 -14.63 -9.39
CA VAL A 184 13.82 -13.90 -10.54
C VAL A 184 13.51 -12.42 -10.42
N TYR A 185 14.48 -11.56 -10.73
CA TYR A 185 14.33 -10.11 -10.71
C TYR A 185 13.74 -9.55 -12.00
N GLU A 186 12.83 -8.57 -11.89
CA GLU A 186 12.38 -7.73 -13.00
C GLU A 186 12.17 -6.28 -12.54
N GLU A 187 12.10 -5.35 -13.50
CA GLU A 187 11.79 -3.94 -13.28
C GLU A 187 10.58 -3.54 -14.11
N THR A 188 9.83 -2.56 -13.62
CA THR A 188 8.73 -1.94 -14.38
C THR A 188 8.59 -0.47 -14.04
N LEU A 189 8.15 0.33 -15.00
CA LEU A 189 7.75 1.69 -14.72
C LEU A 189 6.33 1.70 -14.15
N GLY A 190 6.15 2.41 -13.05
CA GLY A 190 4.88 2.74 -12.44
C GLY A 190 4.19 3.90 -13.15
N SER A 191 2.99 4.23 -12.68
CA SER A 191 2.22 5.37 -13.16
C SER A 191 1.58 6.09 -11.97
N ALA A 192 1.51 7.40 -12.04
CA ALA A 192 0.86 8.23 -11.03
C ALA A 192 -0.65 8.43 -11.26
N GLU A 193 -1.21 7.84 -12.31
CA GLU A 193 -2.60 8.07 -12.74
C GLU A 193 -3.61 7.91 -11.60
N LEU A 194 -3.47 6.86 -10.77
CA LEU A 194 -4.40 6.63 -9.66
C LEU A 194 -4.25 7.66 -8.54
N ILE A 195 -3.03 8.16 -8.29
CA ILE A 195 -2.78 9.25 -7.34
C ILE A 195 -3.32 10.58 -7.86
N GLU A 196 -3.10 10.88 -9.14
CA GLU A 196 -3.62 12.08 -9.78
C GLU A 196 -5.15 12.07 -9.78
N GLY A 197 -5.76 10.92 -10.06
CA GLY A 197 -7.20 10.73 -9.92
C GLY A 197 -7.69 10.94 -8.48
N LEU A 198 -6.99 10.41 -7.46
CA LEU A 198 -7.35 10.62 -6.05
C LEU A 198 -7.35 12.11 -5.69
N LEU A 199 -6.35 12.85 -6.14
CA LEU A 199 -6.24 14.30 -5.89
C LEU A 199 -7.33 15.12 -6.58
N ALA A 200 -7.82 14.66 -7.73
CA ALA A 200 -8.91 15.30 -8.47
C ALA A 200 -10.30 14.99 -7.89
N MET A 201 -10.47 13.88 -7.17
CA MET A 201 -11.77 13.42 -6.66
C MET A 201 -12.57 14.45 -5.83
N PRO A 202 -11.96 15.33 -5.01
CA PRO A 202 -12.73 16.34 -4.27
C PRO A 202 -13.56 17.26 -5.15
N GLU A 203 -13.16 17.49 -6.41
CA GLU A 203 -13.90 18.30 -7.36
C GLU A 203 -15.07 17.54 -8.01
N HIS A 204 -15.03 16.20 -7.97
CA HIS A 204 -15.97 15.28 -8.61
C HIS A 204 -16.84 14.49 -7.61
N LEU A 205 -16.97 14.97 -6.38
CA LEU A 205 -17.84 14.36 -5.36
C LEU A 205 -19.29 14.35 -5.83
N GLY A 206 -19.84 13.21 -6.12
CA GLY A 206 -21.20 13.03 -6.63
C GLY A 206 -21.28 12.45 -8.03
N GLU A 207 -20.14 12.34 -8.71
CA GLU A 207 -20.02 11.57 -9.94
C GLU A 207 -19.77 10.09 -9.62
N THR A 208 -20.29 9.20 -10.47
CA THR A 208 -20.00 7.77 -10.36
C THR A 208 -18.54 7.55 -10.75
N ASN A 209 -17.75 6.96 -9.87
CA ASN A 209 -16.37 6.63 -10.13
C ASN A 209 -16.08 5.18 -9.75
N GLU A 210 -15.51 4.42 -10.67
CA GLU A 210 -15.18 3.01 -10.44
C GLU A 210 -13.80 2.81 -9.77
N GLU A 211 -12.92 3.81 -9.85
CA GLU A 211 -11.56 3.73 -9.31
C GLU A 211 -11.46 4.19 -7.84
N PHE A 212 -12.49 4.89 -7.34
CA PHE A 212 -12.50 5.42 -5.98
C PHE A 212 -13.79 5.08 -5.24
N VAL A 213 -13.66 4.86 -3.94
CA VAL A 213 -14.77 4.72 -3.01
C VAL A 213 -14.90 6.04 -2.23
N VAL A 214 -16.10 6.57 -2.17
CA VAL A 214 -16.45 7.73 -1.36
C VAL A 214 -17.31 7.28 -0.19
N ILE A 215 -16.83 7.48 1.03
CA ILE A 215 -17.55 7.17 2.26
C ILE A 215 -18.12 8.49 2.80
N PRO A 216 -19.45 8.66 2.85
CA PRO A 216 -20.07 9.88 3.37
C PRO A 216 -19.89 9.98 4.90
N PRO A 217 -20.15 11.16 5.50
CA PRO A 217 -20.24 11.31 6.94
C PRO A 217 -21.19 10.28 7.58
N GLY A 218 -20.76 9.68 8.69
CA GLY A 218 -21.47 8.60 9.37
C GLY A 218 -21.35 7.23 8.72
N GLY A 219 -20.58 7.11 7.64
CA GLY A 219 -20.34 5.84 6.96
C GLY A 219 -19.19 5.03 7.58
N GLU A 220 -19.01 3.82 7.05
CA GLU A 220 -17.97 2.88 7.46
C GLU A 220 -17.36 2.22 6.22
N ILE A 221 -16.07 1.97 6.24
CA ILE A 221 -15.37 1.22 5.19
C ILE A 221 -15.69 -0.26 5.38
N VAL A 222 -16.37 -0.86 4.41
CA VAL A 222 -16.66 -2.29 4.36
C VAL A 222 -15.99 -2.93 3.13
N MET A 223 -15.63 -4.21 3.23
CA MET A 223 -14.92 -4.94 2.17
C MET A 223 -15.68 -4.92 0.83
N ASP A 224 -17.02 -5.03 0.88
CA ASP A 224 -17.86 -5.07 -0.32
C ASP A 224 -17.72 -3.85 -1.23
N LEU A 225 -17.35 -2.68 -0.68
CA LEU A 225 -17.10 -1.48 -1.46
C LEU A 225 -15.92 -1.62 -2.41
N PHE A 226 -15.00 -2.53 -2.12
CA PHE A 226 -13.79 -2.78 -2.92
C PHE A 226 -13.96 -3.93 -3.90
N MET A 227 -15.02 -4.75 -3.74
CA MET A 227 -15.31 -5.86 -4.65
C MET A 227 -15.84 -5.33 -5.98
N ARG A 228 -15.26 -5.78 -7.08
CA ARG A 228 -15.75 -5.51 -8.44
C ARG A 228 -16.44 -6.77 -8.95
N GLY A 229 -17.61 -6.61 -9.57
CA GLY A 229 -18.38 -7.74 -10.06
C GLY A 229 -17.58 -8.59 -11.04
N GLY A 230 -17.46 -9.91 -10.76
CA GLY A 230 -16.76 -10.88 -11.62
C GLY A 230 -15.25 -11.07 -11.33
N GLU A 231 -14.66 -10.32 -10.42
CA GLU A 231 -13.29 -10.56 -9.99
C GLU A 231 -13.24 -11.54 -8.81
N PRO A 232 -12.44 -12.63 -8.89
CA PRO A 232 -12.18 -13.44 -7.70
C PRO A 232 -11.44 -12.58 -6.68
N ALA A 233 -11.86 -12.62 -5.41
CA ALA A 233 -11.15 -11.96 -4.33
C ALA A 233 -9.67 -12.39 -4.36
N PRO A 234 -8.70 -11.47 -4.43
CA PRO A 234 -7.31 -11.85 -4.30
C PRO A 234 -7.12 -12.50 -2.94
N GLN A 235 -6.76 -13.78 -2.95
CA GLN A 235 -6.42 -14.44 -1.69
C GLN A 235 -5.16 -13.76 -1.13
N PRO A 236 -5.13 -13.38 0.14
CA PRO A 236 -3.94 -12.85 0.75
C PRO A 236 -2.85 -13.92 0.60
N VAL A 237 -1.83 -13.60 -0.18
CA VAL A 237 -0.64 -14.44 -0.30
C VAL A 237 -0.03 -14.44 1.10
N GLY A 238 -0.13 -15.59 1.79
CA GLY A 238 0.07 -15.81 3.21
C GLY A 238 1.11 -14.90 3.87
N ARG A 239 0.67 -13.81 4.46
CA ARG A 239 1.41 -13.11 5.50
C ARG A 239 1.08 -13.85 6.81
N ALA A 240 2.06 -14.58 7.33
CA ALA A 240 1.92 -15.17 8.65
C ALA A 240 1.58 -14.06 9.65
N GLU A 241 0.42 -14.15 10.28
CA GLU A 241 0.10 -13.29 11.42
C GLU A 241 1.21 -13.51 12.47
N LYS A 242 1.91 -12.44 12.84
CA LYS A 242 2.77 -12.48 14.02
C LYS A 242 1.81 -12.78 15.19
N GLY A 243 1.88 -14.01 15.71
CA GLY A 243 1.15 -14.41 16.91
C GLY A 243 1.40 -13.37 18.01
N GLY A 244 0.28 -12.94 18.63
CA GLY A 244 0.30 -11.99 19.74
C GLY A 244 0.85 -12.59 21.01
#